data_63e5467e1be1daf561039d8bfcf1b31b
#
_entry.id   63e5467e1be1daf561039d8bfcf1b31b
#
_cell.length_a   1.000
_cell.length_b   1.000
_cell.length_c   1.000
_cell.angle_alpha   90.00
_cell.angle_beta   90.00
_cell.angle_gamma   90.00
#
_symmetry.space_group_name_H-M   'P 1'
#
loop_
_entity.id
_entity.type
_entity.pdbx_description
1 polymer ?
#
loop_
_entity_poly.entity_id
_entity_poly.type
_entity_poly.pdbx_seq_one_letter_code
_entity_poly.pdbx_strand_id
1 'polypeptide(L)'
;MKVHPKSNALLLTMSVSVLLRIHAALASFTTQSTLIPVPAAADGTTNGDTTATTTNTIQLDATVYIPDGATSPAPVIIVLHGFAGAKDNSKNVAIAEDFANAGYVVLTPTLRGFGDSDGKVSLAGPNEVNDLKTIILAMQTGSIGDSPAVSIPVTSDSKFGVTGISYGGGLTWELLRTHVTNLVAVAPIIGWTDLYQALAPNDVPKLSYTVGLFASGYNPQDPNYSQQMFDWLGDFLDGKPEKTRMGDPKDNADWRSVIFNPEELAVPTFVIQGWNDFLFPAEQATSLFETTNNIPFFKLYIGGIGHPRASGSIDSEEALYVRAQVVRWFDQWLKGTDTGILAEPRVTLAPERTQDWSTNALVQVSAYPIPGTTTNILYINLNGLTTATPGLLKSKKLPATARGSRTLSSILKTIGVGGSAITEVLSVNDILNSGATDILDPNISTSVDENASKIGFDSDPLPGDLRVVGLPVVQLYVSAKKTNAYYFVQVEEHFPNGNAKLVTRGAFKDHTADSKTPHLIQFSPFAVNHLFSAGSRIRLRIASRDYPFFLPNTRQSQARIYRDTAHPSALLLPVAP
;
A
#
# COMPACT_ATOMS: atom_id res chain seq x y z
N MET A 1 11.26 -53.12 -28.01
CA MET A 1 9.92 -52.67 -27.58
C MET A 1 10.14 -51.65 -26.45
N LYS A 2 10.19 -50.34 -26.78
CA LYS A 2 10.33 -49.26 -25.81
C LYS A 2 8.96 -48.61 -25.62
N VAL A 3 8.42 -48.70 -24.43
CA VAL A 3 7.16 -48.05 -24.05
C VAL A 3 7.51 -46.64 -23.54
N HIS A 4 7.00 -45.59 -24.21
CA HIS A 4 7.00 -44.24 -23.72
C HIS A 4 5.78 -44.00 -22.81
N PRO A 5 5.91 -43.32 -21.69
CA PRO A 5 4.76 -42.77 -20.97
C PRO A 5 4.48 -41.36 -21.50
N LYS A 6 3.45 -41.23 -22.32
CA LYS A 6 2.76 -39.94 -22.54
C LYS A 6 1.42 -40.03 -21.85
N SER A 7 1.09 -39.00 -21.12
CA SER A 7 -0.22 -38.56 -20.63
C SER A 7 -0.30 -38.39 -19.11
N ASN A 8 -0.11 -37.18 -18.66
CA ASN A 8 -0.76 -36.62 -17.46
C ASN A 8 -0.72 -35.08 -17.38
N ALA A 9 -0.29 -34.39 -18.45
CA ALA A 9 -0.23 -32.94 -18.46
C ALA A 9 -1.50 -32.24 -19.04
N LEU A 10 -2.51 -33.02 -19.47
CA LEU A 10 -3.66 -32.45 -20.21
C LEU A 10 -4.93 -32.28 -19.36
N LEU A 11 -4.93 -32.69 -18.10
CA LEU A 11 -6.14 -32.63 -17.27
C LEU A 11 -6.22 -31.42 -16.32
N LEU A 12 -5.13 -30.65 -16.13
CA LEU A 12 -5.15 -29.52 -15.18
C LEU A 12 -5.49 -28.16 -15.84
N THR A 13 -5.34 -28.02 -17.14
CA THR A 13 -5.60 -26.75 -17.84
C THR A 13 -7.06 -26.55 -18.27
N MET A 14 -7.88 -27.59 -18.23
CA MET A 14 -9.33 -27.48 -18.56
C MET A 14 -10.21 -27.05 -17.39
N SER A 15 -9.72 -27.09 -16.15
CA SER A 15 -10.58 -26.93 -14.98
C SER A 15 -10.91 -25.48 -14.59
N VAL A 16 -10.04 -24.51 -14.87
CA VAL A 16 -10.26 -23.13 -14.41
C VAL A 16 -11.22 -22.38 -15.34
N SER A 17 -11.12 -22.56 -16.65
CA SER A 17 -12.01 -21.89 -17.61
C SER A 17 -13.43 -22.50 -17.64
N VAL A 18 -13.58 -23.76 -17.27
CA VAL A 18 -14.87 -24.45 -17.21
C VAL A 18 -15.58 -24.18 -15.89
N LEU A 19 -14.87 -24.09 -14.77
CA LEU A 19 -15.45 -23.71 -13.47
C LEU A 19 -15.95 -22.25 -13.45
N LEU A 20 -15.24 -21.30 -14.08
CA LEU A 20 -15.71 -19.92 -14.21
C LEU A 20 -16.97 -19.78 -15.07
N ARG A 21 -17.21 -20.69 -16.02
CA ARG A 21 -18.43 -20.65 -16.87
C ARG A 21 -19.64 -21.35 -16.25
N ILE A 22 -19.47 -22.21 -15.27
CA ILE A 22 -20.58 -22.92 -14.62
C ILE A 22 -21.23 -22.08 -13.51
N HIS A 23 -20.52 -21.11 -12.91
CA HIS A 23 -21.09 -20.20 -11.91
C HIS A 23 -21.81 -18.96 -12.51
N ALA A 24 -21.68 -18.72 -13.81
CA ALA A 24 -22.31 -17.57 -14.48
C ALA A 24 -23.77 -17.77 -14.90
N ALA A 25 -24.39 -18.89 -14.57
CA ALA A 25 -25.80 -19.15 -14.86
C ALA A 25 -26.54 -19.39 -13.53
N LEU A 26 -27.30 -18.39 -13.07
CA LEU A 26 -28.39 -18.50 -12.09
C LEU A 26 -28.15 -18.08 -10.62
N ALA A 27 -27.16 -17.32 -10.26
CA ALA A 27 -27.26 -16.65 -8.98
C ALA A 27 -27.78 -15.22 -9.21
N SER A 28 -28.99 -14.95 -8.80
CA SER A 28 -29.58 -13.63 -8.76
C SER A 28 -29.51 -13.11 -7.31
N PHE A 29 -29.43 -11.80 -7.17
CA PHE A 29 -29.48 -11.13 -5.89
C PHE A 29 -30.28 -9.84 -6.01
N THR A 30 -30.80 -9.36 -4.90
CA THR A 30 -31.42 -8.05 -4.80
C THR A 30 -30.50 -7.08 -4.08
N THR A 31 -30.58 -5.81 -4.42
CA THR A 31 -29.86 -4.72 -3.74
C THR A 31 -30.81 -3.77 -3.06
N GLN A 32 -30.46 -3.33 -1.85
CA GLN A 32 -31.22 -2.33 -1.11
C GLN A 32 -30.27 -1.32 -0.50
N SER A 33 -30.56 -0.03 -0.66
CA SER A 33 -29.84 1.04 0.03
C SER A 33 -30.45 1.31 1.39
N THR A 34 -29.62 1.65 2.37
CA THR A 34 -30.05 1.99 3.73
C THR A 34 -29.07 2.96 4.38
N LEU A 35 -29.54 3.64 5.43
CA LEU A 35 -28.70 4.41 6.34
C LEU A 35 -28.49 3.62 7.61
N ILE A 36 -27.24 3.50 8.06
CA ILE A 36 -26.84 2.71 9.23
C ILE A 36 -26.46 3.67 10.35
N PRO A 37 -27.20 3.68 11.48
CA PRO A 37 -26.83 4.49 12.62
C PRO A 37 -25.62 3.92 13.32
N VAL A 38 -24.58 4.76 13.52
CA VAL A 38 -23.38 4.43 14.28
C VAL A 38 -23.07 5.55 15.27
N PRO A 39 -22.34 5.28 16.38
CA PRO A 39 -21.94 6.32 17.33
C PRO A 39 -21.16 7.45 16.65
N ALA A 40 -21.47 8.70 16.99
CA ALA A 40 -20.74 9.86 16.47
C ALA A 40 -19.26 9.86 16.87
N ALA A 41 -18.97 9.41 18.10
CA ALA A 41 -17.60 9.20 18.60
C ALA A 41 -17.49 7.84 19.27
N ALA A 42 -16.30 7.21 19.20
CA ALA A 42 -16.01 6.01 19.96
C ALA A 42 -15.85 6.36 21.47
N ASP A 43 -16.34 5.48 22.33
CA ASP A 43 -16.21 5.65 23.79
C ASP A 43 -14.74 5.86 24.20
N GLY A 44 -14.48 6.94 24.93
CA GLY A 44 -13.16 7.26 25.47
C GLY A 44 -12.21 8.01 24.53
N THR A 45 -12.62 8.33 23.30
CA THR A 45 -11.79 9.10 22.36
C THR A 45 -12.32 10.51 22.17
N THR A 46 -11.64 11.49 22.76
CA THR A 46 -11.83 12.92 22.46
C THR A 46 -10.93 13.33 21.28
N ASN A 47 -11.08 12.69 20.12
CA ASN A 47 -10.32 13.08 18.93
C ASN A 47 -10.81 14.42 18.37
N GLY A 48 -10.57 15.49 19.12
CA GLY A 48 -10.73 16.88 18.67
C GLY A 48 -12.17 17.37 18.49
N ASP A 49 -13.18 16.52 18.58
CA ASP A 49 -14.60 16.90 18.55
C ASP A 49 -15.17 16.92 19.98
N THR A 50 -14.99 18.04 20.64
CA THR A 50 -15.46 18.27 22.04
C THR A 50 -16.97 18.41 22.17
N THR A 51 -17.73 18.26 21.09
CA THR A 51 -19.20 18.42 21.07
C THR A 51 -19.96 17.09 21.02
N ALA A 52 -19.27 15.95 20.79
CA ALA A 52 -19.93 14.64 20.75
C ALA A 52 -20.20 14.13 22.17
N THR A 53 -21.44 14.19 22.59
CA THR A 53 -21.92 13.39 23.72
C THR A 53 -22.15 11.96 23.25
N THR A 54 -21.85 10.96 24.07
CA THR A 54 -21.94 9.52 23.81
C THR A 54 -23.33 9.01 23.34
N THR A 55 -24.31 9.89 23.23
CA THR A 55 -25.70 9.59 22.82
C THR A 55 -26.01 10.00 21.37
N ASN A 56 -25.10 10.71 20.68
CA ASN A 56 -25.34 11.13 19.31
C ASN A 56 -24.92 10.04 18.32
N THR A 57 -25.80 9.72 17.40
CA THR A 57 -25.52 8.85 16.25
C THR A 57 -25.33 9.68 15.00
N ILE A 58 -24.54 9.15 14.07
CA ILE A 58 -24.44 9.60 12.68
C ILE A 58 -24.93 8.49 11.77
N GLN A 59 -25.23 8.82 10.53
CA GLN A 59 -25.74 7.88 9.54
C GLN A 59 -24.67 7.54 8.50
N LEU A 60 -24.43 6.25 8.28
CA LEU A 60 -23.58 5.76 7.21
C LEU A 60 -24.45 5.24 6.07
N ASP A 61 -24.22 5.76 4.87
CA ASP A 61 -24.88 5.29 3.67
C ASP A 61 -24.33 3.94 3.22
N ALA A 62 -25.20 2.97 2.89
CA ALA A 62 -24.78 1.62 2.55
C ALA A 62 -25.67 0.96 1.50
N THR A 63 -25.13 -0.04 0.80
CA THR A 63 -25.90 -0.96 -0.04
C THR A 63 -25.75 -2.38 0.49
N VAL A 64 -26.88 -3.06 0.64
CA VAL A 64 -26.96 -4.48 1.00
C VAL A 64 -27.28 -5.28 -0.25
N TYR A 65 -26.54 -6.38 -0.48
CA TYR A 65 -26.76 -7.36 -1.53
C TYR A 65 -27.28 -8.64 -0.86
N ILE A 66 -28.46 -9.10 -1.25
CA ILE A 66 -29.09 -10.29 -0.67
C ILE A 66 -29.26 -11.33 -1.76
N PRO A 67 -28.53 -12.45 -1.73
CA PRO A 67 -28.70 -13.53 -2.70
C PRO A 67 -30.12 -14.12 -2.67
N ASP A 68 -30.66 -14.42 -3.83
CA ASP A 68 -31.95 -15.09 -3.91
C ASP A 68 -31.86 -16.50 -3.29
N GLY A 69 -32.82 -16.81 -2.41
CA GLY A 69 -32.82 -18.08 -1.70
C GLY A 69 -31.80 -18.20 -0.55
N ALA A 70 -31.17 -17.10 -0.15
CA ALA A 70 -30.26 -17.12 1.01
C ALA A 70 -31.01 -17.60 2.27
N THR A 71 -30.40 -18.53 3.00
CA THR A 71 -30.98 -19.13 4.22
C THR A 71 -30.18 -18.70 5.45
N SER A 72 -30.88 -18.56 6.57
CA SER A 72 -30.28 -18.21 7.87
C SER A 72 -29.65 -19.46 8.54
N PRO A 73 -28.46 -19.35 9.14
CA PRO A 73 -27.55 -18.22 9.18
C PRO A 73 -26.74 -18.06 7.88
N ALA A 74 -26.92 -16.98 7.15
CA ALA A 74 -26.14 -16.71 5.94
C ALA A 74 -24.73 -16.20 6.28
N PRO A 75 -23.68 -16.58 5.52
CA PRO A 75 -22.36 -15.97 5.63
C PRO A 75 -22.37 -14.55 5.06
N VAL A 76 -21.57 -13.67 5.66
CA VAL A 76 -21.55 -12.23 5.34
C VAL A 76 -20.18 -11.79 4.88
N ILE A 77 -20.13 -10.95 3.85
CA ILE A 77 -18.93 -10.22 3.44
C ILE A 77 -19.17 -8.71 3.54
N ILE A 78 -18.26 -7.99 4.18
CA ILE A 78 -18.23 -6.52 4.15
C ILE A 78 -17.11 -6.11 3.19
N VAL A 79 -17.45 -5.27 2.21
CA VAL A 79 -16.51 -4.77 1.18
C VAL A 79 -16.27 -3.29 1.40
N LEU A 80 -15.04 -2.91 1.73
CA LEU A 80 -14.66 -1.55 2.09
C LEU A 80 -13.99 -0.83 0.92
N HIS A 81 -14.43 0.41 0.65
CA HIS A 81 -13.90 1.23 -0.44
C HIS A 81 -12.54 1.88 -0.09
N GLY A 82 -11.82 2.30 -1.13
CA GLY A 82 -10.60 3.10 -1.00
C GLY A 82 -10.88 4.54 -0.56
N PHE A 83 -9.82 5.27 -0.19
CA PHE A 83 -9.92 6.68 0.20
C PHE A 83 -10.64 7.52 -0.85
N ALA A 84 -11.49 8.45 -0.42
CA ALA A 84 -12.35 9.27 -1.28
C ALA A 84 -13.37 8.47 -2.13
N GLY A 85 -13.63 7.21 -1.78
CA GLY A 85 -14.64 6.36 -2.44
C GLY A 85 -15.99 6.42 -1.74
N ALA A 86 -16.92 5.60 -2.25
CA ALA A 86 -18.24 5.38 -1.69
C ALA A 86 -18.71 3.94 -1.98
N LYS A 87 -19.88 3.57 -1.46
CA LYS A 87 -20.50 2.24 -1.61
C LYS A 87 -20.66 1.78 -3.07
N ASP A 88 -20.84 2.72 -3.99
CA ASP A 88 -21.07 2.53 -5.42
C ASP A 88 -19.81 2.64 -6.28
N ASN A 89 -18.63 2.71 -5.66
CA ASN A 89 -17.38 2.64 -6.41
C ASN A 89 -17.33 1.37 -7.26
N SER A 90 -17.09 1.50 -8.56
CA SER A 90 -17.19 0.40 -9.52
C SER A 90 -16.36 -0.84 -9.17
N LYS A 91 -15.20 -0.66 -8.53
CA LYS A 91 -14.36 -1.79 -8.07
C LYS A 91 -15.00 -2.52 -6.89
N ASN A 92 -15.57 -1.78 -5.95
CA ASN A 92 -16.27 -2.36 -4.80
C ASN A 92 -17.53 -3.08 -5.23
N VAL A 93 -18.32 -2.47 -6.14
CA VAL A 93 -19.53 -3.08 -6.74
C VAL A 93 -19.16 -4.42 -7.40
N ALA A 94 -18.11 -4.44 -8.23
CA ALA A 94 -17.68 -5.67 -8.89
C ALA A 94 -17.29 -6.79 -7.91
N ILE A 95 -16.62 -6.46 -6.80
CA ILE A 95 -16.28 -7.43 -5.74
C ILE A 95 -17.55 -7.86 -4.99
N ALA A 96 -18.45 -6.93 -4.68
CA ALA A 96 -19.69 -7.23 -3.98
C ALA A 96 -20.60 -8.16 -4.81
N GLU A 97 -20.70 -7.92 -6.12
CA GLU A 97 -21.44 -8.79 -7.04
C GLU A 97 -20.86 -10.18 -7.14
N ASP A 98 -19.52 -10.35 -7.15
CA ASP A 98 -18.89 -11.66 -7.12
C ASP A 98 -19.30 -12.46 -5.88
N PHE A 99 -19.29 -11.81 -4.71
CA PHE A 99 -19.69 -12.45 -3.47
C PHE A 99 -21.20 -12.72 -3.39
N ALA A 100 -22.04 -11.79 -3.84
CA ALA A 100 -23.47 -11.99 -3.88
C ALA A 100 -23.84 -13.16 -4.80
N ASN A 101 -23.20 -13.24 -5.99
CA ASN A 101 -23.33 -14.39 -6.90
C ASN A 101 -22.78 -15.69 -6.29
N ALA A 102 -21.82 -15.61 -5.40
CA ALA A 102 -21.33 -16.77 -4.64
C ALA A 102 -22.22 -17.12 -3.43
N GLY A 103 -23.34 -16.41 -3.19
CA GLY A 103 -24.31 -16.73 -2.15
C GLY A 103 -24.01 -16.11 -0.76
N TYR A 104 -23.23 -15.04 -0.71
CA TYR A 104 -23.01 -14.24 0.50
C TYR A 104 -24.01 -13.09 0.61
N VAL A 105 -24.50 -12.81 1.81
CA VAL A 105 -25.02 -11.47 2.09
C VAL A 105 -23.86 -10.50 2.07
N VAL A 106 -23.94 -9.44 1.27
CA VAL A 106 -22.83 -8.49 1.15
C VAL A 106 -23.28 -7.11 1.58
N LEU A 107 -22.40 -6.40 2.31
CA LEU A 107 -22.60 -5.00 2.65
C LEU A 107 -21.45 -4.18 2.07
N THR A 108 -21.79 -3.10 1.36
CA THR A 108 -20.85 -2.06 0.95
C THR A 108 -21.21 -0.76 1.66
N PRO A 109 -20.58 -0.42 2.80
CA PRO A 109 -20.80 0.85 3.46
C PRO A 109 -19.97 1.94 2.78
N THR A 110 -20.51 3.15 2.69
CA THR A 110 -19.73 4.36 2.54
C THR A 110 -19.17 4.73 3.92
N LEU A 111 -17.84 4.80 4.04
CA LEU A 111 -17.18 5.07 5.31
C LEU A 111 -17.45 6.51 5.76
N ARG A 112 -17.40 6.75 7.09
CA ARG A 112 -17.69 8.08 7.68
C ARG A 112 -16.89 9.19 7.01
N GLY A 113 -17.55 10.32 6.77
CA GLY A 113 -16.97 11.51 6.14
C GLY A 113 -16.77 11.41 4.63
N PHE A 114 -17.16 10.31 3.98
CA PHE A 114 -17.14 10.16 2.51
C PHE A 114 -18.54 10.04 1.94
N GLY A 115 -18.69 10.42 0.66
CA GLY A 115 -19.95 10.31 -0.08
C GLY A 115 -21.12 10.94 0.68
N ASP A 116 -22.19 10.17 0.86
CA ASP A 116 -23.40 10.58 1.57
C ASP A 116 -23.42 10.15 3.05
N SER A 117 -22.29 9.67 3.58
CA SER A 117 -22.15 9.32 5.00
C SER A 117 -21.75 10.52 5.85
N ASP A 118 -22.39 10.64 7.01
CA ASP A 118 -22.07 11.66 8.00
C ASP A 118 -20.68 11.45 8.64
N GLY A 119 -20.31 12.38 9.50
CA GLY A 119 -19.11 12.30 10.34
C GLY A 119 -17.86 12.86 9.69
N LYS A 120 -16.70 12.54 10.28
CA LYS A 120 -15.41 13.07 9.81
C LYS A 120 -14.39 11.96 9.66
N VAL A 121 -13.60 12.05 8.58
CA VAL A 121 -12.46 11.18 8.32
C VAL A 121 -11.38 11.45 9.36
N SER A 122 -10.86 10.40 9.98
CA SER A 122 -9.72 10.45 10.90
C SER A 122 -8.57 9.53 10.51
N LEU A 123 -8.56 9.11 9.24
CA LEU A 123 -7.54 8.28 8.62
C LEU A 123 -7.39 6.90 9.28
N ALA A 124 -8.45 6.09 9.19
CA ALA A 124 -8.58 4.77 9.79
C ALA A 124 -8.39 4.78 11.31
N GLY A 125 -8.91 5.81 11.97
CA GLY A 125 -8.83 5.96 13.41
C GLY A 125 -9.87 5.13 14.16
N PRO A 126 -9.90 5.26 15.50
CA PRO A 126 -10.81 4.49 16.36
C PRO A 126 -12.29 4.62 15.99
N ASN A 127 -12.71 5.77 15.47
CA ASN A 127 -14.10 5.98 15.07
C ASN A 127 -14.49 5.10 13.88
N GLU A 128 -13.67 5.06 12.82
CA GLU A 128 -13.90 4.24 11.64
C GLU A 128 -13.90 2.74 11.98
N VAL A 129 -12.99 2.33 12.85
CA VAL A 129 -12.93 0.94 13.30
C VAL A 129 -14.16 0.58 14.14
N ASN A 130 -14.62 1.48 15.01
CA ASN A 130 -15.82 1.27 15.82
C ASN A 130 -17.10 1.22 14.97
N ASP A 131 -17.16 1.96 13.86
CA ASP A 131 -18.25 1.84 12.90
C ASP A 131 -18.38 0.42 12.36
N LEU A 132 -17.28 -0.18 11.95
CA LEU A 132 -17.27 -1.55 11.42
C LEU A 132 -17.71 -2.56 12.47
N LYS A 133 -17.29 -2.39 13.73
CA LYS A 133 -17.77 -3.22 14.85
C LYS A 133 -19.27 -3.08 15.04
N THR A 134 -19.78 -1.85 15.04
CA THR A 134 -21.20 -1.55 15.20
C THR A 134 -22.01 -2.17 14.07
N ILE A 135 -21.55 -2.07 12.83
CA ILE A 135 -22.16 -2.68 11.66
C ILE A 135 -22.27 -4.19 11.80
N ILE A 136 -21.17 -4.86 12.19
CA ILE A 136 -21.17 -6.33 12.37
C ILE A 136 -22.16 -6.75 13.45
N LEU A 137 -22.18 -6.05 14.58
CA LEU A 137 -23.13 -6.33 15.66
C LEU A 137 -24.58 -6.08 15.24
N ALA A 138 -24.84 -5.00 14.50
CA ALA A 138 -26.17 -4.71 13.99
C ALA A 138 -26.66 -5.79 13.03
N MET A 139 -25.83 -6.22 12.08
CA MET A 139 -26.21 -7.28 11.13
C MET A 139 -26.60 -8.59 11.82
N GLN A 140 -26.01 -8.92 12.96
CA GLN A 140 -26.33 -10.14 13.73
C GLN A 140 -27.76 -10.17 14.28
N THR A 141 -28.46 -9.06 14.29
CA THR A 141 -29.88 -8.99 14.71
C THR A 141 -30.88 -9.41 13.61
N GLY A 142 -30.42 -9.73 12.40
CA GLY A 142 -31.26 -10.08 11.26
C GLY A 142 -31.80 -8.87 10.49
N SER A 143 -31.33 -7.68 10.83
CA SER A 143 -31.70 -6.43 10.16
C SER A 143 -30.51 -5.48 10.17
N ILE A 144 -30.42 -4.62 9.15
CA ILE A 144 -29.40 -3.58 9.07
C ILE A 144 -30.01 -2.25 8.60
N GLY A 145 -29.53 -1.16 9.22
CA GLY A 145 -30.01 0.19 8.93
C GLY A 145 -31.38 0.50 9.53
N ASP A 146 -31.80 1.74 9.39
CA ASP A 146 -33.07 2.25 9.92
C ASP A 146 -33.87 3.06 8.91
N SER A 147 -33.28 3.45 7.78
CA SER A 147 -33.90 4.30 6.78
C SER A 147 -33.60 3.85 5.34
N PRO A 148 -34.32 2.85 4.81
CA PRO A 148 -35.18 1.89 5.53
C PRO A 148 -34.39 0.80 6.24
N ALA A 149 -34.98 0.16 7.24
CA ALA A 149 -34.45 -1.07 7.80
C ALA A 149 -34.54 -2.21 6.79
N VAL A 150 -33.42 -2.91 6.57
CA VAL A 150 -33.31 -4.02 5.60
C VAL A 150 -33.25 -5.33 6.37
N SER A 151 -34.24 -6.22 6.17
CA SER A 151 -34.22 -7.57 6.72
C SER A 151 -33.23 -8.45 5.96
N ILE A 152 -32.38 -9.16 6.69
CA ILE A 152 -31.33 -10.03 6.14
C ILE A 152 -31.33 -11.40 6.83
N PRO A 153 -30.97 -12.51 6.15
CA PRO A 153 -30.93 -13.84 6.74
C PRO A 153 -29.65 -14.07 7.56
N VAL A 154 -29.30 -13.10 8.42
CA VAL A 154 -28.10 -13.08 9.26
C VAL A 154 -28.47 -13.19 10.72
N THR A 155 -27.70 -13.92 11.53
CA THR A 155 -27.90 -14.11 12.97
C THR A 155 -26.59 -14.00 13.72
N SER A 156 -26.64 -14.14 15.03
CA SER A 156 -25.43 -14.24 15.88
C SER A 156 -24.49 -15.40 15.50
N ASP A 157 -24.99 -16.43 14.80
CA ASP A 157 -24.19 -17.58 14.38
C ASP A 157 -23.58 -17.39 12.97
N SER A 158 -23.94 -16.31 12.28
CA SER A 158 -23.40 -16.00 10.98
C SER A 158 -21.91 -15.68 11.04
N LYS A 159 -21.14 -16.19 10.09
CA LYS A 159 -19.72 -15.92 9.94
C LYS A 159 -19.51 -14.70 9.07
N PHE A 160 -18.60 -13.84 9.49
CA PHE A 160 -18.24 -12.60 8.81
C PHE A 160 -16.86 -12.69 8.17
N GLY A 161 -16.76 -12.17 6.96
CA GLY A 161 -15.51 -11.86 6.29
C GLY A 161 -15.44 -10.38 5.95
N VAL A 162 -14.23 -9.82 5.94
CA VAL A 162 -14.01 -8.42 5.54
C VAL A 162 -12.92 -8.37 4.49
N THR A 163 -13.17 -7.63 3.44
CA THR A 163 -12.19 -7.27 2.42
C THR A 163 -12.30 -5.80 2.09
N GLY A 164 -11.23 -5.21 1.59
CA GLY A 164 -11.26 -3.81 1.20
C GLY A 164 -10.02 -3.44 0.41
N ILE A 165 -10.16 -2.41 -0.42
CA ILE A 165 -9.10 -1.92 -1.31
C ILE A 165 -8.49 -0.65 -0.70
N SER A 166 -7.15 -0.54 -0.68
CA SER A 166 -6.46 0.69 -0.30
C SER A 166 -6.81 1.10 1.14
N TYR A 167 -7.54 2.20 1.34
CA TYR A 167 -8.05 2.63 2.65
C TYR A 167 -8.86 1.53 3.33
N GLY A 168 -9.75 0.87 2.57
CA GLY A 168 -10.50 -0.27 3.06
C GLY A 168 -9.60 -1.46 3.44
N GLY A 169 -8.48 -1.65 2.74
CA GLY A 169 -7.45 -2.64 3.09
C GLY A 169 -6.78 -2.32 4.44
N GLY A 170 -6.43 -1.06 4.68
CA GLY A 170 -5.90 -0.60 5.96
C GLY A 170 -6.91 -0.79 7.10
N LEU A 171 -8.16 -0.39 6.89
CA LEU A 171 -9.24 -0.62 7.87
C LEU A 171 -9.49 -2.11 8.14
N THR A 172 -9.33 -2.97 7.13
CA THR A 172 -9.43 -4.43 7.32
C THR A 172 -8.36 -4.94 8.30
N TRP A 173 -7.14 -4.41 8.22
CA TRP A 173 -6.09 -4.70 9.18
C TRP A 173 -6.41 -4.18 10.60
N GLU A 174 -6.84 -2.92 10.71
CA GLU A 174 -7.15 -2.32 12.01
C GLU A 174 -8.32 -3.02 12.71
N LEU A 175 -9.30 -3.52 11.95
CA LEU A 175 -10.43 -4.26 12.51
C LEU A 175 -9.98 -5.58 13.16
N LEU A 176 -8.94 -6.25 12.65
CA LEU A 176 -8.42 -7.49 13.23
C LEU A 176 -7.99 -7.31 14.68
N ARG A 177 -7.37 -6.17 15.00
CA ARG A 177 -6.91 -5.84 16.36
C ARG A 177 -8.04 -5.73 17.39
N THR A 178 -9.28 -5.62 16.94
CA THR A 178 -10.44 -5.46 17.82
C THR A 178 -11.07 -6.76 18.26
N HIS A 179 -10.63 -7.90 17.74
CA HIS A 179 -11.12 -9.25 18.06
C HIS A 179 -12.65 -9.37 17.98
N VAL A 180 -13.25 -8.81 16.91
CA VAL A 180 -14.71 -8.87 16.70
C VAL A 180 -15.16 -10.32 16.61
N THR A 181 -16.18 -10.67 17.41
CA THR A 181 -16.77 -12.02 17.40
C THR A 181 -17.33 -12.37 16.03
N ASN A 182 -17.06 -13.62 15.60
CA ASN A 182 -17.48 -14.16 14.31
C ASN A 182 -16.80 -13.56 13.06
N LEU A 183 -15.81 -12.69 13.21
CA LEU A 183 -14.89 -12.36 12.13
C LEU A 183 -13.95 -13.55 11.89
N VAL A 184 -14.18 -14.29 10.80
CA VAL A 184 -13.58 -15.62 10.58
C VAL A 184 -12.42 -15.59 9.59
N ALA A 185 -12.45 -14.67 8.63
CA ALA A 185 -11.39 -14.50 7.65
C ALA A 185 -11.37 -13.08 7.10
N VAL A 186 -10.22 -12.64 6.62
CA VAL A 186 -10.06 -11.34 5.96
C VAL A 186 -9.20 -11.43 4.71
N ALA A 187 -9.39 -10.44 3.80
CA ALA A 187 -8.57 -10.29 2.60
C ALA A 187 -8.27 -8.81 2.35
N PRO A 188 -7.27 -8.20 3.00
CA PRO A 188 -6.85 -6.83 2.72
C PRO A 188 -6.16 -6.74 1.35
N ILE A 189 -6.58 -5.78 0.51
CA ILE A 189 -6.10 -5.57 -0.85
C ILE A 189 -5.40 -4.22 -0.94
N ILE A 190 -4.11 -4.22 -1.31
CA ILE A 190 -3.25 -3.03 -1.46
C ILE A 190 -3.44 -2.01 -0.33
N GLY A 191 -3.49 -2.51 0.92
CA GLY A 191 -3.57 -1.71 2.13
C GLY A 191 -2.19 -1.48 2.76
N TRP A 192 -2.18 -0.89 3.94
CA TRP A 192 -0.97 -0.71 4.74
C TRP A 192 -1.00 -1.58 5.98
N THR A 193 0.18 -1.91 6.48
CA THR A 193 0.41 -2.51 7.79
C THR A 193 1.13 -1.56 8.73
N ASP A 194 1.76 -0.52 8.16
CA ASP A 194 2.35 0.63 8.84
C ASP A 194 2.12 1.88 8.00
N LEU A 195 1.11 2.67 8.36
CA LEU A 195 0.72 3.85 7.60
C LEU A 195 1.82 4.93 7.61
N TYR A 196 2.52 5.08 8.73
CA TYR A 196 3.59 6.06 8.84
C TYR A 196 4.71 5.76 7.83
N GLN A 197 5.23 4.53 7.84
CA GLN A 197 6.26 4.12 6.89
C GLN A 197 5.76 4.12 5.44
N ALA A 198 4.47 3.85 5.24
CA ALA A 198 3.87 3.92 3.91
C ALA A 198 3.85 5.36 3.37
N LEU A 199 3.54 6.36 4.19
CA LEU A 199 3.42 7.76 3.77
C LEU A 199 4.73 8.56 3.89
N ALA A 200 5.58 8.23 4.86
CA ALA A 200 6.85 8.90 5.13
C ALA A 200 7.99 7.91 5.39
N PRO A 201 8.37 7.07 4.41
CA PRO A 201 9.44 6.11 4.59
C PRO A 201 10.74 6.81 5.00
N ASN A 202 11.36 6.29 6.08
CA ASN A 202 12.58 6.84 6.65
C ASN A 202 12.49 8.37 6.93
N ASP A 203 11.34 8.82 7.43
CA ASP A 203 11.02 10.21 7.78
C ASP A 203 11.03 11.20 6.60
N VAL A 204 10.85 10.72 5.38
CA VAL A 204 10.73 11.56 4.18
C VAL A 204 9.33 11.42 3.56
N PRO A 205 8.47 12.44 3.68
CA PRO A 205 7.11 12.37 3.16
C PRO A 205 7.02 12.13 1.65
N LYS A 206 6.12 11.26 1.23
CA LYS A 206 5.70 11.10 -0.18
C LYS A 206 4.77 12.26 -0.55
N LEU A 207 5.35 13.36 -1.03
CA LEU A 207 4.64 14.62 -1.24
C LEU A 207 3.41 14.49 -2.14
N SER A 208 3.60 13.90 -3.32
CA SER A 208 2.53 13.76 -4.32
C SER A 208 1.34 12.96 -3.80
N TYR A 209 1.60 11.85 -3.11
CA TYR A 209 0.53 11.04 -2.54
C TYR A 209 -0.15 11.74 -1.37
N THR A 210 0.62 12.33 -0.46
CA THR A 210 0.06 13.03 0.71
C THR A 210 -0.87 14.17 0.29
N VAL A 211 -0.39 15.05 -0.61
CA VAL A 211 -1.19 16.20 -1.10
C VAL A 211 -2.34 15.72 -1.99
N GLY A 212 -2.08 14.78 -2.90
CA GLY A 212 -3.10 14.27 -3.83
C GLY A 212 -4.26 13.59 -3.12
N LEU A 213 -3.97 12.73 -2.14
CA LEU A 213 -5.01 12.07 -1.35
C LEU A 213 -5.79 13.07 -0.51
N PHE A 214 -5.09 13.97 0.21
CA PHE A 214 -5.76 14.98 1.00
C PHE A 214 -6.73 15.80 0.15
N ALA A 215 -6.29 16.29 -1.01
CA ALA A 215 -7.12 17.08 -1.90
C ALA A 215 -8.29 16.28 -2.53
N SER A 216 -8.08 14.98 -2.83
CA SER A 216 -9.11 14.15 -3.48
C SER A 216 -10.28 13.77 -2.57
N GLY A 217 -10.05 13.69 -1.27
CA GLY A 217 -11.08 13.26 -0.30
C GLY A 217 -11.70 14.41 0.49
N TYR A 218 -11.17 15.62 0.38
CA TYR A 218 -11.67 16.77 1.12
C TYR A 218 -12.87 17.43 0.42
N ASN A 219 -13.94 17.66 1.18
CA ASN A 219 -15.11 18.42 0.72
C ASN A 219 -15.10 19.83 1.32
N PRO A 220 -14.81 20.91 0.54
CA PRO A 220 -14.76 22.26 1.07
C PRO A 220 -16.14 22.86 1.36
N GLN A 221 -17.21 22.34 0.76
CA GLN A 221 -18.59 22.81 0.98
C GLN A 221 -19.14 22.24 2.29
N ASP A 222 -18.68 21.04 2.68
CA ASP A 222 -19.02 20.39 3.94
C ASP A 222 -17.75 19.74 4.51
N PRO A 223 -17.01 20.47 5.37
CA PRO A 223 -15.70 20.03 5.85
C PRO A 223 -15.77 18.66 6.54
N ASN A 224 -15.27 17.64 5.85
CA ASN A 224 -15.39 16.23 6.22
C ASN A 224 -14.14 15.63 6.90
N TYR A 225 -13.10 16.43 7.12
CA TYR A 225 -11.89 15.97 7.82
C TYR A 225 -11.88 16.42 9.28
N SER A 226 -11.30 15.57 10.15
CA SER A 226 -10.98 15.95 11.52
C SER A 226 -9.84 16.98 11.56
N GLN A 227 -9.75 17.78 12.64
CA GLN A 227 -8.64 18.72 12.82
C GLN A 227 -7.28 18.01 12.77
N GLN A 228 -7.20 16.81 13.30
CA GLN A 228 -5.99 15.99 13.26
C GLN A 228 -5.45 15.75 11.85
N MET A 229 -6.32 15.58 10.85
CA MET A 229 -5.91 15.44 9.44
C MET A 229 -5.17 16.67 8.93
N PHE A 230 -5.60 17.89 9.31
CA PHE A 230 -4.93 19.12 8.93
C PHE A 230 -3.59 19.29 9.65
N ASP A 231 -3.54 18.95 10.95
CA ASP A 231 -2.32 19.03 11.75
C ASP A 231 -1.24 18.08 11.19
N TRP A 232 -1.62 16.88 10.83
CA TRP A 232 -0.72 15.90 10.20
C TRP A 232 -0.24 16.36 8.82
N LEU A 233 -1.13 16.90 7.99
CA LEU A 233 -0.72 17.46 6.71
C LEU A 233 0.32 18.57 6.93
N GLY A 234 0.12 19.45 7.91
CA GLY A 234 1.07 20.49 8.27
C GLY A 234 2.44 19.94 8.67
N ASP A 235 2.47 18.93 9.54
CA ASP A 235 3.72 18.27 9.98
C ASP A 235 4.45 17.57 8.82
N PHE A 236 3.71 16.91 7.94
CA PHE A 236 4.28 16.30 6.73
C PHE A 236 4.90 17.33 5.80
N LEU A 237 4.20 18.43 5.52
CA LEU A 237 4.69 19.50 4.64
C LEU A 237 5.86 20.30 5.26
N ASP A 238 5.93 20.36 6.58
CA ASP A 238 7.07 20.93 7.33
C ASP A 238 8.31 20.00 7.31
N GLY A 239 8.19 18.78 6.78
CA GLY A 239 9.24 17.76 6.80
C GLY A 239 9.51 17.22 8.20
N LYS A 240 8.48 17.17 9.05
CA LYS A 240 8.51 16.65 10.42
C LYS A 240 7.41 15.61 10.64
N PRO A 241 7.31 14.59 9.77
CA PRO A 241 6.24 13.60 9.87
C PRO A 241 6.27 12.84 11.19
N GLU A 242 7.44 12.73 11.83
CA GLU A 242 7.62 12.11 13.15
C GLU A 242 6.79 12.76 14.27
N LYS A 243 6.34 13.99 14.09
CA LYS A 243 5.47 14.67 15.05
C LYS A 243 4.04 14.13 15.05
N THR A 244 3.62 13.54 13.97
CA THR A 244 2.29 12.95 13.89
C THR A 244 2.11 11.77 14.86
N ARG A 245 3.21 11.15 15.27
CA ARG A 245 3.25 9.92 16.09
C ARG A 245 2.44 8.76 15.51
N MET A 246 2.09 8.86 14.25
CA MET A 246 1.39 7.82 13.50
C MET A 246 2.30 6.58 13.44
N GLY A 247 1.85 5.43 13.96
CA GLY A 247 2.67 4.21 14.04
C GLY A 247 3.74 4.21 15.15
N ASP A 248 3.65 5.07 16.16
CA ASP A 248 4.55 5.01 17.33
C ASP A 248 4.18 3.79 18.19
N PRO A 249 5.06 2.76 18.32
CA PRO A 249 4.76 1.56 19.11
C PRO A 249 4.56 1.83 20.60
N LYS A 250 4.94 3.02 21.07
CA LYS A 250 4.71 3.46 22.45
C LYS A 250 3.34 4.08 22.67
N ASP A 251 2.67 4.43 21.58
CA ASP A 251 1.32 4.96 21.62
C ASP A 251 0.31 3.82 21.39
N ASN A 252 -0.11 3.15 22.47
CA ASN A 252 -1.09 2.06 22.42
C ASN A 252 -2.45 2.48 21.81
N ALA A 253 -2.66 3.77 21.60
CA ALA A 253 -3.84 4.32 20.94
C ALA A 253 -3.65 4.49 19.42
N ASP A 254 -2.47 4.22 18.86
CA ASP A 254 -2.27 4.32 17.43
C ASP A 254 -2.79 3.08 16.70
N TRP A 255 -3.90 3.29 16.02
CA TRP A 255 -4.64 2.27 15.28
C TRP A 255 -4.16 2.11 13.83
N ARG A 256 -3.06 2.75 13.44
CA ARG A 256 -2.64 2.82 12.03
C ARG A 256 -1.45 1.96 11.70
N SER A 257 -1.04 1.09 12.64
CA SER A 257 0.06 0.17 12.41
C SER A 257 -0.16 -1.15 13.13
N VAL A 258 -0.24 -2.24 12.37
CA VAL A 258 -0.45 -3.61 12.90
C VAL A 258 0.85 -4.41 12.96
N ILE A 259 1.94 -3.89 12.37
CA ILE A 259 3.21 -4.61 12.29
C ILE A 259 3.87 -4.78 13.68
N PHE A 260 3.50 -3.94 14.64
CA PHE A 260 4.10 -3.97 15.97
C PHE A 260 3.54 -5.08 16.88
N ASN A 261 2.32 -5.55 16.60
CA ASN A 261 1.66 -6.60 17.37
C ASN A 261 1.09 -7.69 16.45
N PRO A 262 1.93 -8.37 15.66
CA PRO A 262 1.45 -9.35 14.68
C PRO A 262 0.79 -10.58 15.32
N GLU A 263 1.04 -10.86 16.60
CA GLU A 263 0.40 -11.92 17.37
C GLU A 263 -1.11 -11.68 17.60
N GLU A 264 -1.56 -10.42 17.50
CA GLU A 264 -2.97 -10.07 17.59
C GLU A 264 -3.75 -10.44 16.31
N LEU A 265 -3.06 -10.79 15.23
CA LEU A 265 -3.64 -11.10 13.92
C LEU A 265 -4.03 -12.58 13.80
N ALA A 266 -4.79 -13.11 14.76
CA ALA A 266 -5.12 -14.55 14.86
C ALA A 266 -6.18 -15.04 13.86
N VAL A 267 -6.66 -14.18 12.94
CA VAL A 267 -7.69 -14.51 11.96
C VAL A 267 -7.04 -14.92 10.63
N PRO A 268 -7.52 -15.98 9.96
CA PRO A 268 -7.07 -16.33 8.61
C PRO A 268 -7.05 -15.13 7.67
N THR A 269 -5.88 -14.86 7.08
CA THR A 269 -5.65 -13.64 6.30
C THR A 269 -5.03 -13.94 4.94
N PHE A 270 -5.66 -13.45 3.88
CA PHE A 270 -5.13 -13.47 2.52
C PHE A 270 -4.72 -12.06 2.09
N VAL A 271 -3.44 -11.79 2.10
CA VAL A 271 -2.90 -10.48 1.75
C VAL A 271 -2.69 -10.37 0.24
N ILE A 272 -3.21 -9.31 -0.36
CA ILE A 272 -3.03 -9.00 -1.77
C ILE A 272 -2.30 -7.66 -1.89
N GLN A 273 -1.10 -7.64 -2.52
CA GLN A 273 -0.27 -6.45 -2.65
C GLN A 273 0.32 -6.34 -4.06
N GLY A 274 0.85 -5.17 -4.39
CA GLY A 274 1.44 -4.88 -5.69
C GLY A 274 2.93 -4.54 -5.63
N TRP A 275 3.71 -5.06 -6.62
CA TRP A 275 5.13 -4.71 -6.76
C TRP A 275 5.35 -3.23 -7.10
N ASN A 276 4.45 -2.67 -7.90
CA ASN A 276 4.54 -1.28 -8.39
C ASN A 276 3.62 -0.34 -7.60
N ASP A 277 3.25 -0.71 -6.39
CA ASP A 277 2.49 0.15 -5.49
C ASP A 277 3.44 1.05 -4.72
N PHE A 278 3.61 2.27 -5.18
CA PHE A 278 4.47 3.24 -4.51
C PHE A 278 3.76 4.05 -3.41
N LEU A 279 2.45 3.90 -3.25
CA LEU A 279 1.74 4.45 -2.09
C LEU A 279 1.88 3.49 -0.90
N PHE A 280 1.41 2.25 -1.06
CA PHE A 280 1.53 1.17 -0.08
C PHE A 280 2.40 0.06 -0.69
N PRO A 281 3.72 0.20 -0.60
CA PRO A 281 4.63 -0.66 -1.33
C PRO A 281 4.62 -2.10 -0.81
N ALA A 282 5.15 -3.03 -1.62
CA ALA A 282 5.07 -4.47 -1.36
C ALA A 282 5.63 -4.88 0.01
N GLU A 283 6.58 -4.12 0.56
CA GLU A 283 7.12 -4.35 1.90
C GLU A 283 6.08 -4.19 3.01
N GLN A 284 4.96 -3.50 2.78
CA GLN A 284 3.84 -3.48 3.73
C GLN A 284 3.29 -4.89 3.98
N ALA A 285 3.25 -5.72 2.94
CA ALA A 285 2.82 -7.11 3.06
C ALA A 285 3.97 -8.06 3.42
N THR A 286 5.14 -7.91 2.79
CA THR A 286 6.25 -8.87 2.96
C THR A 286 6.87 -8.81 4.34
N SER A 287 7.05 -7.63 4.93
CA SER A 287 7.59 -7.50 6.29
C SER A 287 6.68 -8.14 7.33
N LEU A 288 5.36 -7.95 7.18
CA LEU A 288 4.39 -8.61 8.04
C LEU A 288 4.41 -10.12 7.83
N PHE A 289 4.46 -10.58 6.59
CA PHE A 289 4.51 -12.01 6.27
C PHE A 289 5.75 -12.68 6.87
N GLU A 290 6.90 -12.02 6.86
CA GLU A 290 8.13 -12.51 7.49
C GLU A 290 7.99 -12.65 9.01
N THR A 291 7.32 -11.73 9.67
CA THR A 291 7.08 -11.78 11.13
C THR A 291 6.00 -12.77 11.53
N THR A 292 5.04 -13.04 10.63
CA THR A 292 3.89 -13.93 10.86
C THR A 292 4.09 -15.34 10.31
N ASN A 293 5.31 -15.74 9.99
CA ASN A 293 5.62 -17.06 9.42
C ASN A 293 5.05 -18.25 10.21
N ASN A 294 4.83 -18.09 11.50
CA ASN A 294 4.25 -19.10 12.39
C ASN A 294 2.72 -19.04 12.48
N ILE A 295 2.06 -18.08 11.86
CA ILE A 295 0.59 -18.00 11.83
C ILE A 295 0.10 -18.92 10.71
N PRO A 296 -0.63 -19.99 11.02
CA PRO A 296 -0.83 -21.09 10.07
C PRO A 296 -1.75 -20.74 8.91
N PHE A 297 -2.40 -19.67 8.82
CA PHE A 297 -3.37 -19.35 7.76
C PHE A 297 -3.13 -17.96 7.15
N PHE A 298 -1.88 -17.65 6.91
CA PHE A 298 -1.47 -16.43 6.23
C PHE A 298 -1.09 -16.77 4.78
N LYS A 299 -1.80 -16.22 3.79
CA LYS A 299 -1.52 -16.38 2.36
C LYS A 299 -1.18 -15.03 1.77
N LEU A 300 -0.23 -14.99 0.83
CA LEU A 300 0.28 -13.79 0.20
C LEU A 300 0.20 -13.89 -1.32
N TYR A 301 -0.37 -12.90 -1.96
CA TYR A 301 -0.28 -12.64 -3.39
C TYR A 301 0.37 -11.28 -3.62
N ILE A 302 1.42 -11.22 -4.45
CA ILE A 302 2.00 -9.97 -4.91
C ILE A 302 2.05 -9.96 -6.42
N GLY A 303 1.42 -8.96 -7.04
CA GLY A 303 1.30 -8.88 -8.49
C GLY A 303 1.52 -7.51 -9.08
N GLY A 304 1.08 -7.33 -10.31
CA GLY A 304 1.15 -6.06 -11.07
C GLY A 304 0.06 -5.05 -10.68
N ILE A 305 -0.61 -5.24 -9.56
CA ILE A 305 -1.65 -4.35 -9.03
C ILE A 305 -1.05 -3.23 -8.18
N GLY A 306 -1.81 -2.19 -7.84
CA GLY A 306 -1.34 -1.12 -6.94
C GLY A 306 -1.90 0.26 -7.25
N HIS A 307 -1.24 1.29 -6.70
CA HIS A 307 -1.57 2.70 -6.79
C HIS A 307 -0.68 3.52 -7.73
N PRO A 308 -0.15 3.09 -8.85
CA PRO A 308 0.16 4.04 -9.88
C PRO A 308 -1.11 4.20 -10.70
N ARG A 309 -1.53 5.41 -10.89
CA ARG A 309 -2.48 5.72 -11.95
C ARG A 309 -1.78 5.84 -13.31
N ALA A 310 -0.52 5.43 -13.42
CA ALA A 310 0.12 5.37 -14.72
C ALA A 310 -0.81 4.61 -15.66
N SER A 311 -1.29 5.31 -16.66
CA SER A 311 -2.11 4.98 -17.81
C SER A 311 -2.20 3.49 -18.20
N GLY A 312 -2.61 2.65 -17.34
CA GLY A 312 -2.78 1.26 -17.60
C GLY A 312 -3.70 0.73 -16.52
N SER A 313 -4.89 0.35 -16.92
CA SER A 313 -5.72 -0.56 -16.17
C SER A 313 -4.85 -1.68 -15.59
N ILE A 314 -5.11 -2.08 -14.36
CA ILE A 314 -4.80 -3.42 -13.87
C ILE A 314 -5.17 -4.35 -15.04
N ASP A 315 -4.26 -5.26 -15.39
CA ASP A 315 -4.60 -6.31 -16.34
C ASP A 315 -5.93 -6.90 -15.92
N SER A 316 -6.91 -6.88 -16.81
CA SER A 316 -8.26 -7.33 -16.49
C SER A 316 -8.27 -8.81 -16.08
N GLU A 317 -7.35 -9.61 -16.64
CA GLU A 317 -7.23 -11.03 -16.30
C GLU A 317 -6.62 -11.22 -14.91
N GLU A 318 -5.60 -10.45 -14.54
CA GLU A 318 -5.04 -10.47 -13.19
C GLU A 318 -6.09 -10.07 -12.15
N ALA A 319 -6.84 -9.00 -12.40
CA ALA A 319 -7.90 -8.56 -11.50
C ALA A 319 -8.99 -9.63 -11.32
N LEU A 320 -9.40 -10.28 -12.39
CA LEU A 320 -10.37 -11.39 -12.35
C LEU A 320 -9.80 -12.59 -11.58
N TYR A 321 -8.53 -12.93 -11.81
CA TYR A 321 -7.85 -14.00 -11.08
C TYR A 321 -7.83 -13.71 -9.57
N VAL A 322 -7.39 -12.51 -9.17
CA VAL A 322 -7.32 -12.11 -7.76
C VAL A 322 -8.69 -12.18 -7.11
N ARG A 323 -9.73 -11.62 -7.75
CA ARG A 323 -11.11 -11.65 -7.24
C ARG A 323 -11.60 -13.10 -7.04
N ALA A 324 -11.33 -13.98 -8.01
CA ALA A 324 -11.66 -15.40 -7.89
C ALA A 324 -10.92 -16.08 -6.72
N GLN A 325 -9.63 -15.76 -6.49
CA GLN A 325 -8.89 -16.30 -5.35
C GLN A 325 -9.45 -15.79 -4.01
N VAL A 326 -9.88 -14.53 -3.95
CA VAL A 326 -10.49 -13.96 -2.74
C VAL A 326 -11.83 -14.63 -2.44
N VAL A 327 -12.68 -14.92 -3.45
CA VAL A 327 -13.90 -15.70 -3.26
C VAL A 327 -13.59 -17.12 -2.75
N ARG A 328 -12.62 -17.84 -3.37
CA ARG A 328 -12.18 -19.17 -2.91
C ARG A 328 -11.68 -19.14 -1.46
N TRP A 329 -10.98 -18.06 -1.06
CA TRP A 329 -10.52 -17.86 0.31
C TRP A 329 -11.67 -17.83 1.31
N PHE A 330 -12.69 -17.03 1.03
CA PHE A 330 -13.84 -16.92 1.92
C PHE A 330 -14.74 -18.16 1.87
N ASP A 331 -14.89 -18.82 0.72
CA ASP A 331 -15.61 -20.10 0.63
C ASP A 331 -14.99 -21.16 1.55
N GLN A 332 -13.66 -21.22 1.62
CA GLN A 332 -12.93 -22.12 2.52
C GLN A 332 -13.27 -21.87 3.98
N TRP A 333 -13.27 -20.59 4.43
CA TRP A 333 -13.36 -20.26 5.84
C TRP A 333 -14.78 -20.03 6.35
N LEU A 334 -15.63 -19.36 5.57
CA LEU A 334 -16.96 -19.00 6.00
C LEU A 334 -17.97 -20.12 5.72
N LYS A 335 -17.86 -20.78 4.57
CA LYS A 335 -18.75 -21.88 4.19
C LYS A 335 -18.22 -23.26 4.56
N GLY A 336 -16.92 -23.38 4.84
CA GLY A 336 -16.27 -24.66 5.09
C GLY A 336 -16.12 -25.51 3.83
N THR A 337 -16.20 -24.92 2.64
CA THR A 337 -16.02 -25.60 1.38
C THR A 337 -14.53 -25.87 1.15
N ASP A 338 -14.15 -27.13 0.90
CA ASP A 338 -12.77 -27.40 0.51
C ASP A 338 -12.51 -26.89 -0.92
N THR A 339 -11.91 -25.70 -1.00
CA THR A 339 -11.55 -25.07 -2.28
C THR A 339 -10.17 -25.47 -2.79
N GLY A 340 -9.43 -26.27 -2.03
CA GLY A 340 -8.03 -26.63 -2.30
C GLY A 340 -7.04 -25.50 -2.03
N ILE A 341 -7.48 -24.29 -1.64
CA ILE A 341 -6.61 -23.12 -1.50
C ILE A 341 -5.57 -23.29 -0.38
N LEU A 342 -5.87 -24.10 0.64
CA LEU A 342 -4.96 -24.38 1.75
C LEU A 342 -3.86 -25.38 1.38
N ALA A 343 -4.05 -26.18 0.32
CA ALA A 343 -3.05 -27.11 -0.19
C ALA A 343 -2.04 -26.41 -1.13
N GLU A 344 -2.36 -25.22 -1.62
CA GLU A 344 -1.47 -24.42 -2.48
C GLU A 344 -0.34 -23.79 -1.67
N PRO A 345 0.81 -23.48 -2.31
CA PRO A 345 1.86 -22.69 -1.68
C PRO A 345 1.33 -21.37 -1.09
N ARG A 346 1.89 -20.98 0.05
CA ARG A 346 1.42 -19.79 0.79
C ARG A 346 1.69 -18.47 0.08
N VAL A 347 2.67 -18.44 -0.83
CA VAL A 347 3.12 -17.23 -1.53
C VAL A 347 2.96 -17.42 -3.03
N THR A 348 2.22 -16.52 -3.65
CA THR A 348 2.08 -16.43 -5.10
C THR A 348 2.61 -15.08 -5.57
N LEU A 349 3.61 -15.10 -6.45
CA LEU A 349 4.24 -13.91 -7.01
C LEU A 349 3.95 -13.88 -8.51
N ALA A 350 3.23 -12.85 -8.95
CA ALA A 350 3.10 -12.54 -10.36
C ALA A 350 4.31 -11.72 -10.83
N PRO A 351 4.65 -11.75 -12.12
CA PRO A 351 5.69 -10.89 -12.66
C PRO A 351 5.35 -9.40 -12.45
N GLU A 352 6.38 -8.56 -12.50
CA GLU A 352 6.18 -7.12 -12.63
C GLU A 352 5.20 -6.86 -13.79
N ARG A 353 4.36 -5.85 -13.65
CA ARG A 353 3.30 -5.52 -14.61
C ARG A 353 3.79 -5.61 -16.05
N THR A 354 3.33 -6.61 -16.76
CA THR A 354 3.56 -6.82 -18.20
C THR A 354 2.20 -6.80 -18.91
N GLN A 355 2.20 -6.48 -20.20
CA GLN A 355 0.98 -6.52 -21.01
C GLN A 355 0.46 -7.96 -21.21
N ASP A 356 1.28 -8.96 -20.90
CA ASP A 356 1.03 -10.38 -21.13
C ASP A 356 0.91 -11.17 -19.81
N TRP A 357 0.09 -10.67 -18.87
CA TRP A 357 -0.16 -11.41 -17.65
C TRP A 357 -0.83 -12.78 -17.95
N SER A 358 -0.33 -13.83 -17.33
CA SER A 358 -0.94 -15.15 -17.39
C SER A 358 -0.67 -15.96 -16.13
N THR A 359 -1.53 -16.93 -15.84
CA THR A 359 -1.32 -17.85 -14.71
C THR A 359 -0.04 -18.68 -14.83
N ASN A 360 0.46 -18.88 -16.05
CA ASN A 360 1.71 -19.63 -16.29
C ASN A 360 2.96 -18.84 -15.86
N ALA A 361 2.85 -17.54 -15.71
CA ALA A 361 3.94 -16.66 -15.24
C ALA A 361 4.00 -16.55 -13.71
N LEU A 362 3.05 -17.13 -12.99
CA LEU A 362 3.02 -17.10 -11.54
C LEU A 362 4.11 -18.00 -10.94
N VAL A 363 4.83 -17.46 -9.97
CA VAL A 363 5.79 -18.21 -9.16
C VAL A 363 5.15 -18.49 -7.80
N GLN A 364 4.97 -19.76 -7.51
CA GLN A 364 4.40 -20.21 -6.24
C GLN A 364 5.48 -20.84 -5.36
N VAL A 365 5.64 -20.33 -4.16
CA VAL A 365 6.67 -20.75 -3.20
C VAL A 365 6.10 -20.90 -1.80
N SER A 366 6.74 -21.74 -0.99
CA SER A 366 6.28 -22.04 0.37
C SER A 366 6.55 -20.90 1.37
N ALA A 367 7.50 -20.02 1.06
CA ALA A 367 7.96 -18.95 1.96
C ALA A 367 8.40 -17.70 1.19
N TYR A 368 8.49 -16.60 1.91
CA TYR A 368 9.10 -15.35 1.46
C TYR A 368 10.13 -14.90 2.52
N PRO A 369 11.34 -14.43 2.17
CA PRO A 369 11.89 -14.35 0.80
C PRO A 369 11.89 -15.68 0.06
N ILE A 370 11.96 -15.64 -1.28
CA ILE A 370 11.98 -16.86 -2.12
C ILE A 370 13.13 -17.75 -1.63
N PRO A 371 12.87 -19.04 -1.34
CA PRO A 371 13.93 -19.96 -0.93
C PRO A 371 15.08 -19.99 -1.95
N GLY A 372 16.31 -19.85 -1.47
CA GLY A 372 17.49 -19.78 -2.33
C GLY A 372 17.86 -18.37 -2.82
N THR A 373 17.10 -17.32 -2.44
CA THR A 373 17.49 -15.93 -2.69
C THR A 373 18.85 -15.63 -2.07
N THR A 374 19.73 -15.00 -2.86
CA THR A 374 21.08 -14.57 -2.45
C THR A 374 21.20 -13.05 -2.50
N THR A 375 22.14 -12.50 -1.74
CA THR A 375 22.43 -11.06 -1.79
C THR A 375 23.59 -10.77 -2.70
N ASN A 376 23.34 -10.01 -3.77
CA ASN A 376 24.41 -9.48 -4.62
C ASN A 376 24.82 -8.08 -4.12
N ILE A 377 26.08 -7.92 -3.74
CA ILE A 377 26.62 -6.66 -3.21
C ILE A 377 27.36 -5.94 -4.33
N LEU A 378 26.90 -4.73 -4.67
CA LEU A 378 27.51 -3.84 -5.65
C LEU A 378 28.12 -2.63 -4.94
N TYR A 379 29.44 -2.63 -4.78
CA TYR A 379 30.14 -1.52 -4.14
C TYR A 379 30.27 -0.31 -5.07
N ILE A 380 30.12 0.88 -4.51
CA ILE A 380 30.33 2.14 -5.21
C ILE A 380 31.82 2.44 -5.31
N ASN A 381 32.36 2.62 -6.53
CA ASN A 381 33.75 3.01 -6.76
C ASN A 381 33.88 4.16 -7.78
N LEU A 382 35.10 4.50 -8.22
CA LEU A 382 35.35 5.58 -9.20
C LEU A 382 34.66 5.36 -10.55
N ASN A 383 34.62 4.12 -10.98
CA ASN A 383 34.18 3.74 -12.32
C ASN A 383 32.73 3.26 -12.37
N GLY A 384 32.06 3.21 -11.21
CA GLY A 384 30.67 2.77 -11.15
C GLY A 384 30.37 1.79 -10.01
N LEU A 385 29.44 0.86 -10.24
CA LEU A 385 29.12 -0.24 -9.33
C LEU A 385 29.94 -1.49 -9.68
N THR A 386 30.49 -2.15 -8.68
CA THR A 386 31.30 -3.36 -8.86
C THR A 386 31.12 -4.34 -7.71
N THR A 387 31.30 -5.63 -7.97
CA THR A 387 31.33 -6.67 -6.94
C THR A 387 32.65 -6.68 -6.15
N ALA A 388 33.70 -6.02 -6.65
CA ALA A 388 34.97 -5.90 -5.94
C ALA A 388 34.89 -4.82 -4.84
N THR A 389 35.47 -5.12 -3.66
CA THR A 389 35.60 -4.15 -2.56
C THR A 389 36.34 -2.89 -3.02
N PRO A 390 35.92 -1.70 -2.55
CA PRO A 390 36.54 -0.44 -2.96
C PRO A 390 38.01 -0.38 -2.56
N GLY A 391 38.84 0.21 -3.44
CA GLY A 391 40.21 0.58 -3.14
C GLY A 391 40.32 1.89 -2.35
N LEU A 392 41.52 2.44 -2.26
CA LEU A 392 41.82 3.73 -1.60
C LEU A 392 41.26 4.92 -2.38
N LEU A 393 39.97 5.15 -2.31
CA LEU A 393 39.30 6.21 -3.10
C LEU A 393 38.62 7.28 -2.26
N LYS A 394 38.78 8.53 -2.73
CA LYS A 394 38.28 9.75 -2.09
C LYS A 394 36.76 9.89 -2.20
N SER A 395 36.17 10.60 -1.23
CA SER A 395 34.76 10.94 -1.22
C SER A 395 34.31 11.75 -2.44
N LYS A 396 33.08 11.56 -2.93
CA LYS A 396 32.43 12.39 -3.93
C LYS A 396 31.42 13.34 -3.28
N LYS A 397 31.48 14.62 -3.64
CA LYS A 397 30.57 15.63 -3.11
C LYS A 397 29.22 15.53 -3.83
N LEU A 398 28.13 15.36 -3.06
CA LEU A 398 26.80 15.55 -3.57
C LEU A 398 26.54 17.07 -3.66
N PRO A 399 26.22 17.61 -4.85
CA PRO A 399 25.92 19.04 -4.99
C PRO A 399 24.75 19.43 -4.11
N ALA A 400 24.78 20.68 -3.61
CA ALA A 400 23.62 21.25 -2.91
C ALA A 400 22.42 21.34 -3.87
N THR A 401 21.20 21.16 -3.34
CA THR A 401 19.96 21.31 -4.11
C THR A 401 19.93 22.64 -4.86
N ALA A 402 19.87 22.60 -6.18
CA ALA A 402 19.65 23.80 -6.96
C ALA A 402 18.21 24.34 -6.68
N ARG A 403 18.07 25.63 -6.70
CA ARG A 403 16.94 26.54 -6.39
C ARG A 403 15.48 26.11 -6.67
N GLY A 404 15.14 24.82 -6.75
CA GLY A 404 13.75 24.36 -6.89
C GLY A 404 12.83 24.62 -5.70
N SER A 405 13.40 25.14 -4.59
CA SER A 405 12.65 25.44 -3.36
C SER A 405 11.67 26.63 -3.48
N ARG A 406 11.78 27.48 -4.53
CA ARG A 406 10.86 28.61 -4.69
C ARG A 406 9.46 28.18 -5.08
N THR A 407 9.33 27.15 -5.90
CA THR A 407 8.01 26.65 -6.33
C THR A 407 7.29 25.99 -5.15
N LEU A 408 7.97 25.14 -4.40
CA LEU A 408 7.37 24.48 -3.23
C LEU A 408 7.03 25.51 -2.14
N SER A 409 7.91 26.47 -1.82
CA SER A 409 7.59 27.51 -0.85
C SER A 409 6.49 28.48 -1.32
N SER A 410 6.31 28.68 -2.63
CA SER A 410 5.17 29.44 -3.16
C SER A 410 3.89 28.63 -3.11
N ILE A 411 3.94 27.33 -3.39
CA ILE A 411 2.82 26.38 -3.22
C ILE A 411 2.43 26.34 -1.74
N LEU A 412 3.37 26.10 -0.83
CA LEU A 412 3.11 26.05 0.61
C LEU A 412 2.57 27.37 1.15
N LYS A 413 3.01 28.53 0.63
CA LYS A 413 2.42 29.85 0.96
C LYS A 413 1.02 30.01 0.42
N THR A 414 0.75 29.52 -0.78
CA THR A 414 -0.59 29.55 -1.39
C THR A 414 -1.54 28.63 -0.64
N ILE A 415 -1.02 27.52 -0.07
CA ILE A 415 -1.77 26.58 0.77
C ILE A 415 -1.96 27.10 2.21
N GLY A 416 -1.41 28.26 2.56
CA GLY A 416 -1.51 28.78 3.92
C GLY A 416 -0.73 28.00 4.98
N VAL A 417 0.16 27.07 4.59
CA VAL A 417 1.02 26.31 5.49
C VAL A 417 2.22 27.19 5.90
N GLY A 418 2.03 27.91 6.96
CA GLY A 418 3.06 28.81 7.50
C GLY A 418 2.51 29.63 8.66
N GLY A 419 2.15 28.97 9.75
CA GLY A 419 1.70 29.59 11.01
C GLY A 419 0.18 29.64 11.14
N SER A 420 -0.33 28.96 12.16
CA SER A 420 -1.67 28.97 12.76
C SER A 420 -2.87 28.98 11.79
N ALA A 421 -3.52 27.83 11.76
CA ALA A 421 -4.83 27.51 11.17
C ALA A 421 -4.89 27.54 9.64
N ILE A 422 -4.86 26.35 9.05
CA ILE A 422 -5.41 26.11 7.71
C ILE A 422 -6.92 26.29 7.85
N THR A 423 -7.40 27.51 7.63
CA THR A 423 -8.84 27.83 7.67
C THR A 423 -9.45 27.98 6.29
N GLU A 424 -8.63 28.00 5.23
CA GLU A 424 -9.12 28.01 3.85
C GLU A 424 -8.51 26.84 3.07
N VAL A 425 -9.38 26.00 2.62
CA VAL A 425 -9.10 24.75 1.97
C VAL A 425 -8.89 24.93 0.50
N LEU A 426 -7.84 24.30 0.05
CA LEU A 426 -7.52 24.19 -1.35
C LEU A 426 -8.47 23.22 -2.02
N SER A 427 -9.17 23.70 -3.01
CA SER A 427 -9.73 22.79 -4.02
C SER A 427 -8.59 22.17 -4.84
N VAL A 428 -8.83 21.01 -5.44
CA VAL A 428 -7.92 20.43 -6.46
C VAL A 428 -7.57 21.50 -7.52
N ASN A 429 -8.53 22.37 -7.84
CA ASN A 429 -8.34 23.50 -8.75
C ASN A 429 -7.33 24.53 -8.24
N ASP A 430 -7.25 24.78 -6.92
CA ASP A 430 -6.26 25.72 -6.38
C ASP A 430 -4.85 25.15 -6.46
N ILE A 431 -4.69 23.84 -6.25
CA ILE A 431 -3.42 23.14 -6.47
C ILE A 431 -3.03 23.18 -7.95
N LEU A 432 -3.97 22.89 -8.85
CA LEU A 432 -3.76 22.93 -10.30
C LEU A 432 -3.43 24.34 -10.79
N ASN A 433 -4.16 25.36 -10.29
CA ASN A 433 -3.95 26.77 -10.62
C ASN A 433 -2.66 27.35 -10.03
N SER A 434 -2.11 26.74 -8.98
CA SER A 434 -0.82 27.15 -8.39
C SER A 434 0.40 26.75 -9.22
N GLY A 435 0.22 26.03 -10.32
CA GLY A 435 1.31 25.47 -11.14
C GLY A 435 1.90 24.19 -10.57
N ALA A 436 1.21 23.54 -9.61
CA ALA A 436 1.60 22.29 -8.98
C ALA A 436 1.03 21.05 -9.72
N THR A 437 0.74 21.19 -11.01
CA THR A 437 0.21 20.10 -11.85
C THR A 437 1.10 18.88 -11.86
N ASP A 438 2.40 19.07 -11.73
CA ASP A 438 3.39 18.01 -11.64
C ASP A 438 3.28 17.15 -10.36
N ILE A 439 2.71 17.70 -9.27
CA ILE A 439 2.44 16.93 -8.02
C ILE A 439 1.32 15.89 -8.25
N LEU A 440 0.37 16.19 -9.13
CA LEU A 440 -0.78 15.34 -9.43
C LEU A 440 -0.60 14.53 -10.72
N ASP A 441 0.60 14.57 -11.35
CA ASP A 441 0.89 13.81 -12.56
C ASP A 441 0.73 12.30 -12.27
N PRO A 442 -0.14 11.60 -13.01
CA PRO A 442 -0.31 10.15 -12.84
C PRO A 442 0.96 9.33 -13.12
N ASN A 443 1.92 9.89 -13.85
CA ASN A 443 3.19 9.23 -14.17
C ASN A 443 4.30 9.49 -13.13
N ILE A 444 4.01 10.21 -12.05
CA ILE A 444 5.01 10.62 -11.05
C ILE A 444 5.77 9.43 -10.44
N SER A 445 5.12 8.29 -10.31
CA SER A 445 5.71 7.07 -9.76
C SER A 445 6.81 6.49 -10.63
N THR A 446 6.78 6.76 -11.93
CA THR A 446 7.73 6.24 -12.93
C THR A 446 8.69 7.31 -13.46
N SER A 447 8.44 8.59 -13.19
CA SER A 447 9.30 9.70 -13.62
C SER A 447 10.47 9.92 -12.66
N VAL A 448 11.54 10.52 -13.15
CA VAL A 448 12.69 10.96 -12.36
C VAL A 448 12.82 12.48 -12.42
N ASP A 449 13.25 13.09 -11.31
CA ASP A 449 13.52 14.53 -11.30
C ASP A 449 14.82 14.83 -12.04
N GLU A 450 14.70 15.15 -13.33
CA GLU A 450 15.85 15.48 -14.17
C GLU A 450 16.56 16.79 -13.77
N ASN A 451 15.88 17.65 -13.02
CA ASN A 451 16.44 18.90 -12.50
C ASN A 451 17.17 18.73 -11.17
N ALA A 452 17.13 17.55 -10.56
CA ALA A 452 17.86 17.27 -9.32
C ALA A 452 19.38 17.23 -9.58
N SER A 453 20.15 17.79 -8.64
CA SER A 453 21.59 17.52 -8.60
C SER A 453 21.83 16.07 -8.21
N LYS A 454 22.50 15.32 -9.09
CA LYS A 454 22.58 13.85 -9.01
C LYS A 454 23.98 13.35 -9.36
N ILE A 455 24.30 12.18 -8.84
CA ILE A 455 25.46 11.38 -9.23
C ILE A 455 24.99 9.97 -9.52
N GLY A 456 25.47 9.40 -10.63
CA GLY A 456 25.13 8.05 -11.05
C GLY A 456 26.36 7.13 -10.99
N PHE A 457 26.11 5.86 -10.70
CA PHE A 457 27.12 4.80 -10.69
C PHE A 457 26.55 3.61 -11.47
N ASP A 458 27.22 3.25 -12.57
CA ASP A 458 26.80 2.15 -13.44
C ASP A 458 27.58 0.89 -13.13
N SER A 459 26.93 -0.26 -13.20
CA SER A 459 27.61 -1.55 -13.27
C SER A 459 28.28 -1.75 -14.63
N ASP A 460 29.11 -2.77 -14.75
CA ASP A 460 29.43 -3.35 -16.06
C ASP A 460 28.16 -3.93 -16.68
N PRO A 461 28.12 -4.13 -18.03
CA PRO A 461 27.03 -4.84 -18.67
C PRO A 461 26.83 -6.21 -18.02
N LEU A 462 25.57 -6.55 -17.75
CA LEU A 462 25.25 -7.83 -17.13
C LEU A 462 25.57 -8.99 -18.08
N PRO A 463 26.27 -10.03 -17.61
CA PRO A 463 26.63 -11.18 -18.44
C PRO A 463 25.46 -12.07 -18.80
N GLY A 464 24.35 -11.96 -18.07
CA GLY A 464 23.09 -12.70 -18.24
C GLY A 464 21.96 -11.96 -17.56
N ASP A 465 20.75 -12.49 -17.72
CA ASP A 465 19.60 -11.97 -17.03
C ASP A 465 19.78 -12.09 -15.50
N LEU A 466 19.35 -11.06 -14.77
CA LEU A 466 19.44 -11.01 -13.29
C LEU A 466 18.06 -10.70 -12.72
N ARG A 467 17.44 -11.68 -12.07
CA ARG A 467 16.14 -11.49 -11.43
C ARG A 467 16.31 -11.01 -9.99
N VAL A 468 15.82 -9.81 -9.71
CA VAL A 468 15.82 -9.21 -8.37
C VAL A 468 14.38 -9.24 -7.82
N VAL A 469 14.19 -9.95 -6.69
CA VAL A 469 12.87 -10.08 -6.04
C VAL A 469 13.01 -9.81 -4.56
N GLY A 470 12.40 -8.74 -4.10
CA GLY A 470 12.43 -8.35 -2.69
C GLY A 470 12.87 -6.92 -2.48
N LEU A 471 13.36 -6.64 -1.29
CA LEU A 471 13.72 -5.32 -0.82
C LEU A 471 15.21 -5.04 -1.02
N PRO A 472 15.62 -4.18 -1.98
CA PRO A 472 17.00 -3.75 -2.08
C PRO A 472 17.44 -2.97 -0.84
N VAL A 473 18.74 -2.97 -0.54
CA VAL A 473 19.29 -2.18 0.56
C VAL A 473 20.40 -1.27 0.03
N VAL A 474 20.36 -0.02 0.43
CA VAL A 474 21.41 0.97 0.14
C VAL A 474 22.17 1.27 1.43
N GLN A 475 23.47 1.07 1.39
CA GLN A 475 24.41 1.41 2.45
C GLN A 475 25.29 2.55 1.97
N LEU A 476 25.20 3.71 2.62
CA LEU A 476 26.01 4.88 2.27
C LEU A 476 26.79 5.36 3.50
N TYR A 477 28.10 5.47 3.35
CA TYR A 477 28.89 6.26 4.28
C TYR A 477 28.81 7.71 3.87
N VAL A 478 28.28 8.54 4.76
CA VAL A 478 27.96 9.94 4.46
C VAL A 478 28.52 10.89 5.51
N SER A 479 28.70 12.15 5.12
CA SER A 479 28.78 13.28 6.03
C SER A 479 28.05 14.48 5.43
N ALA A 480 27.42 15.31 6.26
CA ALA A 480 26.70 16.49 5.82
C ALA A 480 27.06 17.72 6.65
N LYS A 481 26.90 18.93 6.13
CA LYS A 481 27.18 20.17 6.86
C LYS A 481 26.12 20.52 7.90
N LYS A 482 24.95 19.93 7.82
CA LYS A 482 23.80 20.18 8.70
C LYS A 482 23.11 18.89 9.04
N THR A 483 22.49 18.84 10.21
CA THR A 483 21.55 17.77 10.62
C THR A 483 20.35 17.71 9.68
N ASN A 484 19.64 16.61 9.66
CA ASN A 484 18.47 16.35 8.81
C ASN A 484 18.79 16.48 7.31
N ALA A 485 19.93 15.91 6.89
CA ALA A 485 20.25 15.78 5.48
C ALA A 485 19.36 14.71 4.85
N TYR A 486 18.84 14.99 3.64
CA TYR A 486 18.05 14.02 2.89
C TYR A 486 18.88 13.37 1.80
N TYR A 487 18.72 12.07 1.63
CA TYR A 487 19.35 11.28 0.59
C TYR A 487 18.25 10.59 -0.21
N PHE A 488 18.25 10.80 -1.52
CA PHE A 488 17.31 10.17 -2.44
C PHE A 488 18.08 9.22 -3.35
N VAL A 489 17.55 8.03 -3.54
CA VAL A 489 18.15 7.02 -4.41
C VAL A 489 17.14 6.53 -5.42
N GLN A 490 17.66 6.20 -6.61
CA GLN A 490 16.91 5.56 -7.69
C GLN A 490 17.79 4.45 -8.25
N VAL A 491 17.19 3.27 -8.45
CA VAL A 491 17.82 2.15 -9.16
C VAL A 491 17.17 2.09 -10.52
N GLU A 492 17.99 2.12 -11.57
CA GLU A 492 17.56 2.13 -12.96
C GLU A 492 18.20 0.97 -13.72
N GLU A 493 17.47 0.44 -14.71
CA GLU A 493 18.03 -0.41 -15.76
C GLU A 493 18.35 0.45 -16.97
N HIS A 494 19.60 0.42 -17.42
CA HIS A 494 20.07 1.09 -18.63
C HIS A 494 20.31 0.07 -19.73
N PHE A 495 19.49 0.13 -20.78
CA PHE A 495 19.54 -0.79 -21.89
C PHE A 495 20.64 -0.43 -22.90
N PRO A 496 21.16 -1.41 -23.68
CA PRO A 496 22.16 -1.15 -24.71
C PRO A 496 21.74 -0.15 -25.78
N ASN A 497 20.43 0.01 -26.00
CA ASN A 497 19.87 0.96 -26.96
C ASN A 497 19.83 2.42 -26.45
N GLY A 498 20.33 2.68 -25.24
CA GLY A 498 20.34 4.00 -24.61
C GLY A 498 19.09 4.35 -23.80
N ASN A 499 18.04 3.53 -23.85
CA ASN A 499 16.85 3.72 -23.00
C ASN A 499 17.18 3.39 -21.55
N ALA A 500 16.41 3.95 -20.63
CA ALA A 500 16.49 3.65 -19.19
C ALA A 500 15.09 3.40 -18.64
N LYS A 501 15.02 2.52 -17.62
CA LYS A 501 13.80 2.24 -16.86
C LYS A 501 14.08 2.44 -15.38
N LEU A 502 13.26 3.23 -14.69
CA LEU A 502 13.28 3.29 -13.23
C LEU A 502 12.75 1.97 -12.68
N VAL A 503 13.56 1.30 -11.87
CA VAL A 503 13.21 0.02 -11.22
C VAL A 503 12.64 0.28 -9.83
N THR A 504 13.33 1.09 -9.02
CA THR A 504 12.85 1.47 -7.70
C THR A 504 13.47 2.78 -7.22
N ARG A 505 12.88 3.37 -6.18
CA ARG A 505 13.33 4.59 -5.54
C ARG A 505 13.19 4.51 -4.02
N GLY A 506 13.93 5.36 -3.31
CA GLY A 506 13.84 5.47 -1.88
C GLY A 506 14.41 6.78 -1.38
N ALA A 507 14.08 7.12 -0.15
CA ALA A 507 14.57 8.32 0.52
C ALA A 507 14.93 8.04 1.97
N PHE A 508 15.82 8.85 2.54
CA PHE A 508 16.25 8.75 3.92
C PHE A 508 16.56 10.14 4.49
N LYS A 509 16.04 10.42 5.68
CA LYS A 509 16.35 11.61 6.48
C LYS A 509 17.36 11.25 7.54
N ASP A 510 18.56 11.79 7.44
CA ASP A 510 19.64 11.57 8.39
C ASP A 510 19.54 12.53 9.56
N HIS A 511 19.17 12.02 10.71
CA HIS A 511 19.05 12.78 11.97
C HIS A 511 20.38 12.98 12.70
N THR A 512 21.48 12.45 12.18
CA THR A 512 22.78 12.51 12.84
C THR A 512 23.25 13.96 13.07
N ALA A 513 23.60 14.26 14.30
CA ALA A 513 23.96 15.61 14.72
C ALA A 513 25.33 16.06 14.21
N ASP A 514 26.31 15.15 14.10
CA ASP A 514 27.66 15.45 13.59
C ASP A 514 27.77 15.14 12.11
N SER A 515 27.79 16.20 11.34
CA SER A 515 27.86 16.15 9.88
C SER A 515 29.30 16.06 9.33
N LYS A 516 30.32 16.14 10.16
CA LYS A 516 31.72 16.20 9.69
C LYS A 516 32.38 14.84 9.62
N THR A 517 32.02 13.93 10.51
CA THR A 517 32.55 12.59 10.58
C THR A 517 31.78 11.65 9.67
N PRO A 518 32.44 10.83 8.84
CA PRO A 518 31.75 9.81 8.06
C PRO A 518 31.01 8.83 8.98
N HIS A 519 29.74 8.57 8.68
CA HIS A 519 28.93 7.56 9.36
C HIS A 519 28.09 6.79 8.34
N LEU A 520 27.70 5.58 8.71
CA LEU A 520 26.88 4.71 7.87
C LEU A 520 25.41 5.05 8.05
N ILE A 521 24.72 5.28 6.93
CA ILE A 521 23.27 5.22 6.83
C ILE A 521 22.87 4.01 6.00
N GLN A 522 21.81 3.33 6.42
CA GLN A 522 21.26 2.19 5.71
C GLN A 522 19.77 2.34 5.59
N PHE A 523 19.24 2.16 4.38
CA PHE A 523 17.82 2.21 4.11
C PHE A 523 17.48 1.42 2.86
N SER A 524 16.20 1.14 2.67
CA SER A 524 15.72 0.38 1.54
C SER A 524 14.89 1.27 0.61
N PRO A 525 15.20 1.28 -0.69
CA PRO A 525 14.21 1.65 -1.70
C PRO A 525 13.07 0.63 -1.70
N PHE A 526 11.96 0.91 -2.40
CA PHE A 526 10.81 0.02 -2.41
C PHE A 526 11.13 -1.35 -2.98
N ALA A 527 10.42 -2.37 -2.50
CA ALA A 527 10.58 -3.74 -2.95
C ALA A 527 10.21 -3.91 -4.43
N VAL A 528 10.87 -4.84 -5.10
CA VAL A 528 10.75 -5.07 -6.54
C VAL A 528 10.61 -6.55 -6.89
N ASN A 529 10.06 -6.82 -8.07
CA ASN A 529 10.22 -8.08 -8.81
C ASN A 529 10.60 -7.73 -10.23
N HIS A 530 11.89 -7.52 -10.46
CA HIS A 530 12.41 -7.01 -11.73
C HIS A 530 13.44 -7.96 -12.34
N LEU A 531 13.32 -8.19 -13.64
CA LEU A 531 14.30 -8.92 -14.44
C LEU A 531 15.18 -7.92 -15.19
N PHE A 532 16.41 -7.71 -14.72
CA PHE A 532 17.42 -6.98 -15.48
C PHE A 532 17.89 -7.84 -16.66
N SER A 533 17.85 -7.28 -17.85
CA SER A 533 18.17 -8.00 -19.09
C SER A 533 19.68 -8.17 -19.29
N ALA A 534 20.10 -9.27 -19.89
CA ALA A 534 21.48 -9.45 -20.32
C ALA A 534 21.96 -8.28 -21.20
N GLY A 535 23.19 -7.81 -20.95
CA GLY A 535 23.78 -6.66 -21.64
C GLY A 535 23.32 -5.29 -21.12
N SER A 536 22.28 -5.20 -20.29
CA SER A 536 21.90 -3.96 -19.62
C SER A 536 22.88 -3.64 -18.47
N ARG A 537 22.77 -2.43 -17.91
CA ARG A 537 23.54 -1.98 -16.74
C ARG A 537 22.59 -1.60 -15.61
N ILE A 538 22.98 -1.91 -14.39
CA ILE A 538 22.32 -1.40 -13.19
C ILE A 538 22.92 -0.04 -12.88
N ARG A 539 22.11 0.99 -12.76
CA ARG A 539 22.54 2.31 -12.29
C ARG A 539 21.94 2.59 -10.92
N LEU A 540 22.83 2.93 -9.97
CA LEU A 540 22.44 3.60 -8.73
C LEU A 540 22.60 5.10 -8.92
N ARG A 541 21.49 5.83 -8.87
CA ARG A 541 21.47 7.28 -8.86
C ARG A 541 21.28 7.76 -7.42
N ILE A 542 22.13 8.69 -6.96
CA ILE A 542 21.98 9.36 -5.67
C ILE A 542 21.73 10.84 -5.96
N ALA A 543 20.62 11.37 -5.47
CA ALA A 543 20.15 12.70 -5.79
C ALA A 543 19.92 13.55 -4.54
N SER A 544 19.91 14.87 -4.72
CA SER A 544 19.63 15.83 -3.67
C SER A 544 18.13 16.04 -3.43
N ARG A 545 17.29 15.56 -4.34
CA ARG A 545 15.83 15.55 -4.27
C ARG A 545 15.27 14.52 -5.24
N ASP A 546 14.03 14.14 -5.04
CA ASP A 546 13.23 13.32 -5.95
C ASP A 546 11.82 13.90 -5.99
N TYR A 547 11.74 15.14 -6.50
CA TYR A 547 10.52 15.91 -6.60
C TYR A 547 9.81 15.60 -7.93
N PRO A 548 8.48 15.57 -7.95
CA PRO A 548 7.56 15.84 -6.85
C PRO A 548 7.14 14.62 -6.03
N PHE A 549 7.77 13.46 -6.25
CA PHE A 549 7.42 12.23 -5.56
C PHE A 549 7.62 12.34 -4.04
N PHE A 550 8.82 12.75 -3.61
CA PHE A 550 9.15 13.01 -2.21
C PHE A 550 9.23 14.50 -1.90
N LEU A 551 8.94 14.85 -0.65
CA LEU A 551 9.17 16.19 -0.12
C LEU A 551 10.67 16.52 -0.18
N PRO A 552 11.08 17.57 -0.90
CA PRO A 552 12.49 17.95 -0.95
C PRO A 552 12.93 18.60 0.37
N ASN A 553 14.21 18.42 0.73
CA ASN A 553 14.78 19.15 1.85
C ASN A 553 14.88 20.65 1.51
N THR A 554 14.09 21.48 2.18
CA THR A 554 14.10 22.95 2.00
C THR A 554 15.33 23.62 2.59
N ARG A 555 16.06 22.92 3.47
CA ARG A 555 17.30 23.40 4.09
C ARG A 555 18.48 22.78 3.34
N GLN A 556 19.01 23.49 2.36
CA GLN A 556 20.17 23.06 1.57
C GLN A 556 21.29 22.54 2.46
N SER A 557 21.62 21.24 2.38
CA SER A 557 22.80 20.66 2.99
C SER A 557 23.75 20.18 1.91
N GLN A 558 25.04 20.48 2.06
CA GLN A 558 26.07 19.82 1.26
C GLN A 558 26.41 18.51 1.95
N ALA A 559 26.23 17.40 1.24
CA ALA A 559 26.61 16.07 1.72
C ALA A 559 27.81 15.53 0.94
N ARG A 560 28.52 14.60 1.54
CA ARG A 560 29.57 13.82 0.90
C ARG A 560 29.21 12.34 1.02
N ILE A 561 29.50 11.59 -0.02
CA ILE A 561 29.38 10.14 -0.06
C ILE A 561 30.79 9.56 -0.16
N TYR A 562 31.12 8.69 0.78
CA TYR A 562 32.40 8.03 0.87
C TYR A 562 32.32 6.67 0.16
N ARG A 563 33.45 6.22 -0.39
CA ARG A 563 33.57 5.02 -1.20
C ARG A 563 35.00 4.49 -1.20
N ASP A 564 35.65 4.59 -0.05
CA ASP A 564 36.98 4.04 0.18
C ASP A 564 36.89 2.74 0.99
N THR A 565 38.02 2.09 1.20
CA THR A 565 38.12 0.81 1.93
C THR A 565 37.59 0.90 3.37
N ALA A 566 37.75 2.06 4.01
CA ALA A 566 37.29 2.28 5.39
C ALA A 566 35.79 2.62 5.44
N HIS A 567 35.23 3.12 4.33
CA HIS A 567 33.85 3.61 4.21
C HIS A 567 33.21 3.09 2.91
N PRO A 568 32.98 1.76 2.79
CA PRO A 568 32.50 1.13 1.58
C PRO A 568 30.99 1.31 1.42
N SER A 569 30.57 2.28 0.59
CA SER A 569 29.18 2.41 0.21
C SER A 569 28.78 1.37 -0.83
N ALA A 570 27.55 0.84 -0.76
CA ALA A 570 27.10 -0.26 -1.60
C ALA A 570 25.58 -0.25 -1.86
N LEU A 571 25.18 -0.90 -2.95
CA LEU A 571 23.82 -1.35 -3.25
C LEU A 571 23.78 -2.87 -3.09
N LEU A 572 22.85 -3.36 -2.29
CA LEU A 572 22.61 -4.78 -2.04
C LEU A 572 21.31 -5.17 -2.73
N LEU A 573 21.34 -6.18 -3.58
CA LEU A 573 20.20 -6.65 -4.36
C LEU A 573 19.83 -8.08 -3.96
N PRO A 574 18.56 -8.36 -3.60
CA PRO A 574 18.07 -9.72 -3.38
C PRO A 574 17.87 -10.42 -4.73
N VAL A 575 18.75 -11.33 -5.09
CA VAL A 575 18.73 -12.07 -6.35
C VAL A 575 18.00 -13.39 -6.14
N ALA A 576 16.90 -13.57 -6.85
CA ALA A 576 16.15 -14.82 -6.87
C ALA A 576 16.86 -15.88 -7.71
N PRO A 577 16.69 -17.18 -7.38
CA PRO A 577 17.27 -18.29 -8.14
C PRO A 577 16.73 -18.39 -9.56
#